data_e03ff1ef73a0a793af23cfc51ecfbaf9
#
_entry.id   e03ff1ef73a0a793af23cfc51ecfbaf9
#
_cell.length_a   1.000
_cell.length_b   1.000
_cell.length_c   1.000
_cell.angle_alpha   90.00
_cell.angle_beta   90.00
_cell.angle_gamma   90.00
#
_symmetry.space_group_name_H-M   'P 1'
#
loop_
_entity.id
_entity.type
_entity.pdbx_description
1 polymer ?
#
loop_
_entity_poly.entity_id
_entity_poly.type
_entity_poly.pdbx_seq_one_letter_code
_entity_poly.pdbx_strand_id
1 'polypeptide(L)'
;MNIKRNIFLALTSGLLLGLPWSISALFFVVFIAWLPLLLLEAEIRHHPNPYAIFNYAFISFLLWNILGTWWIFQVHPVGAILIILANSLLQALAFWLASRCRTILRIPLLFPFVLIWMGYEHLHLSWDLAWPWLNLGNALSTAPKLIQWYEFTGVRGGTLWIIMTNLAVLRAFETYLEKGPGAIVRMGAATLMLLLMPVVVSYHIFQSYKEDGETVNVALIQPNLDPYTEKFDPKNYARHVEAFFRIADTIVDDQTQYLFGPETLIVEQIDESDPSASIYYRNLLKFRTKYPKLNILLGVHSYRKLSNENIPPGSRFNREKNFYYEAFNTALFLPPGSASAPQFYHKTKLVPLFERMPFVQYLGFLGKYSLELGGYTGTYSLRQESTVFRFPDASITILPIVCYESIFGPYCSRNLPQEKGFICMITNDGWWKNTPGYQHHFNFSPVRAIENRRDFVRVANTGISALINAKGMVVAQTPWWEKATLKGKIHLRTGQTFFARQGDYLGRISLVLGGFLVLCGGFRKLKKLPSKH
;
A
#
# COMPACT_ATOMS: atom_id res chain seq x y z
N MET A 1 19.85 -32.72 16.24
CA MET A 1 19.08 -31.81 15.33
C MET A 1 19.79 -31.70 13.99
N ASN A 2 19.12 -31.97 12.87
CA ASN A 2 19.76 -31.89 11.55
C ASN A 2 19.68 -30.43 11.03
N ILE A 3 20.76 -29.69 11.26
CA ILE A 3 20.84 -28.26 10.88
C ILE A 3 20.59 -28.06 9.38
N LYS A 4 21.12 -28.95 8.53
CA LYS A 4 20.95 -28.87 7.06
C LYS A 4 19.46 -28.98 6.68
N ARG A 5 18.74 -29.92 7.27
CA ARG A 5 17.28 -30.08 7.04
C ARG A 5 16.50 -28.86 7.52
N ASN A 6 16.85 -28.29 8.67
CA ASN A 6 16.15 -27.12 9.22
C ASN A 6 16.35 -25.88 8.34
N ILE A 7 17.57 -25.65 7.85
CA ILE A 7 17.85 -24.58 6.87
C ILE A 7 17.07 -24.83 5.57
N PHE A 8 17.03 -26.07 5.09
CA PHE A 8 16.25 -26.44 3.90
C PHE A 8 14.76 -26.10 4.07
N LEU A 9 14.14 -26.49 5.20
CA LEU A 9 12.73 -26.15 5.49
C LEU A 9 12.49 -24.63 5.57
N ALA A 10 13.40 -23.89 6.21
CA ALA A 10 13.30 -22.44 6.29
C ALA A 10 13.40 -21.78 4.90
N LEU A 11 14.37 -22.19 4.07
CA LEU A 11 14.52 -21.68 2.71
C LEU A 11 13.31 -22.05 1.83
N THR A 12 12.80 -23.29 1.95
CA THR A 12 11.61 -23.72 1.21
C THR A 12 10.40 -22.87 1.55
N SER A 13 10.15 -22.56 2.83
CA SER A 13 9.06 -21.67 3.22
C SER A 13 9.26 -20.25 2.68
N GLY A 14 10.47 -19.71 2.78
CA GLY A 14 10.79 -18.38 2.24
C GLY A 14 10.60 -18.30 0.72
N LEU A 15 11.01 -19.33 0.00
CA LEU A 15 10.79 -19.45 -1.45
C LEU A 15 9.29 -19.48 -1.77
N LEU A 16 8.52 -20.37 -1.14
CA LEU A 16 7.07 -20.48 -1.38
C LEU A 16 6.33 -19.20 -1.02
N LEU A 17 6.71 -18.51 0.04
CA LEU A 17 6.17 -17.19 0.41
C LEU A 17 6.52 -16.12 -0.63
N GLY A 18 7.72 -16.16 -1.25
CA GLY A 18 8.16 -15.20 -2.24
C GLY A 18 7.55 -15.37 -3.63
N LEU A 19 7.20 -16.61 -4.01
CA LEU A 19 6.68 -16.93 -5.34
C LEU A 19 5.46 -16.09 -5.77
N PRO A 20 4.44 -15.85 -4.95
CA PRO A 20 3.29 -15.01 -5.32
C PRO A 20 3.65 -13.59 -5.75
N TRP A 21 4.73 -13.04 -5.20
CA TRP A 21 5.22 -11.70 -5.55
C TRP A 21 6.16 -11.71 -6.76
N SER A 22 6.87 -12.81 -6.99
CA SER A 22 7.77 -12.94 -8.15
C SER A 22 7.01 -13.35 -9.41
N ILE A 23 5.99 -14.21 -9.26
CA ILE A 23 5.21 -14.80 -10.35
C ILE A 23 3.73 -14.73 -9.98
N SER A 24 3.03 -13.71 -10.44
CA SER A 24 1.62 -13.43 -10.09
C SER A 24 0.67 -14.61 -10.30
N ALA A 25 0.91 -15.46 -11.31
CA ALA A 25 0.12 -16.66 -11.57
C ALA A 25 0.20 -17.71 -10.45
N LEU A 26 1.24 -17.63 -9.59
CA LEU A 26 1.45 -18.56 -8.47
C LEU A 26 0.89 -18.05 -7.14
N PHE A 27 -0.04 -17.09 -7.17
CA PHE A 27 -0.66 -16.54 -5.95
C PHE A 27 -1.23 -17.61 -5.01
N PHE A 28 -1.75 -18.72 -5.53
CA PHE A 28 -2.34 -19.80 -4.76
C PHE A 28 -1.33 -20.58 -3.90
N VAL A 29 -0.04 -20.52 -4.22
CA VAL A 29 1.02 -21.19 -3.46
C VAL A 29 1.07 -20.69 -2.02
N VAL A 30 0.62 -19.48 -1.74
CA VAL A 30 0.57 -18.88 -0.41
C VAL A 30 -0.23 -19.74 0.61
N PHE A 31 -1.19 -20.54 0.14
CA PHE A 31 -2.02 -21.41 0.99
C PHE A 31 -1.30 -22.64 1.55
N ILE A 32 -0.08 -22.92 1.09
CA ILE A 32 0.80 -23.99 1.61
C ILE A 32 2.20 -23.48 1.97
N ALA A 33 2.48 -22.19 1.77
CA ALA A 33 3.82 -21.61 1.85
C ALA A 33 4.41 -21.63 3.27
N TRP A 34 3.57 -21.63 4.29
CA TRP A 34 3.99 -21.67 5.69
C TRP A 34 4.31 -23.07 6.20
N LEU A 35 3.86 -24.13 5.52
CA LEU A 35 3.97 -25.51 6.00
C LEU A 35 5.39 -25.92 6.41
N PRO A 36 6.45 -25.64 5.61
CA PRO A 36 7.81 -26.04 6.01
C PRO A 36 8.27 -25.35 7.31
N LEU A 37 7.95 -24.07 7.48
CA LEU A 37 8.31 -23.30 8.68
C LEU A 37 7.47 -23.72 9.90
N LEU A 38 6.20 -24.05 9.69
CA LEU A 38 5.31 -24.56 10.75
C LEU A 38 5.70 -25.95 11.23
N LEU A 39 6.12 -26.85 10.32
CA LEU A 39 6.69 -28.16 10.66
C LEU A 39 7.96 -27.99 11.48
N LEU A 40 8.84 -27.11 11.04
CA LEU A 40 10.07 -26.81 11.77
C LEU A 40 9.76 -26.25 13.17
N GLU A 41 8.79 -25.35 13.31
CA GLU A 41 8.36 -24.80 14.61
C GLU A 41 7.86 -25.93 15.54
N ALA A 42 7.04 -26.83 15.03
CA ALA A 42 6.52 -27.96 15.80
C ALA A 42 7.63 -28.86 16.36
N GLU A 43 8.73 -29.05 15.60
CA GLU A 43 9.86 -29.90 16.02
C GLU A 43 10.78 -29.20 17.04
N ILE A 44 11.07 -27.90 16.81
CA ILE A 44 12.11 -27.21 17.59
C ILE A 44 11.58 -26.27 18.68
N ARG A 45 10.27 -26.14 18.87
CA ARG A 45 9.66 -25.23 19.87
C ARG A 45 10.14 -25.45 21.31
N HIS A 46 10.55 -26.68 21.64
CA HIS A 46 11.08 -27.06 22.95
C HIS A 46 12.63 -27.09 22.99
N HIS A 47 13.28 -26.59 21.94
CA HIS A 47 14.74 -26.54 21.89
C HIS A 47 15.30 -25.72 23.08
N PRO A 48 16.44 -26.14 23.68
CA PRO A 48 17.06 -25.41 24.81
C PRO A 48 17.36 -23.94 24.50
N ASN A 49 17.82 -23.65 23.29
CA ASN A 49 17.95 -22.27 22.83
C ASN A 49 16.58 -21.72 22.41
N PRO A 50 15.99 -20.76 23.14
CA PRO A 50 14.66 -20.21 22.84
C PRO A 50 14.63 -19.38 21.57
N TYR A 51 15.78 -19.00 21.01
CA TYR A 51 15.92 -18.21 19.79
C TYR A 51 16.12 -19.06 18.54
N ALA A 52 16.17 -20.41 18.66
CA ALA A 52 16.40 -21.27 17.52
C ALA A 52 15.38 -21.05 16.40
N ILE A 53 14.08 -20.94 16.73
CA ILE A 53 13.03 -20.70 15.73
C ILE A 53 13.11 -19.28 15.14
N PHE A 54 13.55 -18.28 15.90
CA PHE A 54 13.77 -16.92 15.39
C PHE A 54 14.80 -16.93 14.25
N ASN A 55 15.93 -17.63 14.43
CA ASN A 55 16.99 -17.67 13.43
C ASN A 55 16.52 -18.30 12.11
N TYR A 56 15.78 -19.40 12.19
CA TYR A 56 15.24 -20.06 10.99
C TYR A 56 14.12 -19.25 10.34
N ALA A 57 13.25 -18.62 11.13
CA ALA A 57 12.23 -17.71 10.64
C ALA A 57 12.86 -16.49 9.95
N PHE A 58 13.95 -15.94 10.51
CA PHE A 58 14.69 -14.86 9.86
C PHE A 58 15.25 -15.27 8.49
N ILE A 59 15.83 -16.46 8.37
CA ILE A 59 16.31 -16.99 7.08
C ILE A 59 15.15 -17.08 6.07
N SER A 60 14.01 -17.63 6.51
CA SER A 60 12.81 -17.74 5.69
C SER A 60 12.31 -16.38 5.20
N PHE A 61 12.15 -15.42 6.12
CA PHE A 61 11.60 -14.12 5.78
C PHE A 61 12.59 -13.22 5.05
N LEU A 62 13.89 -13.39 5.28
CA LEU A 62 14.91 -12.72 4.48
C LEU A 62 14.80 -13.12 3.00
N LEU A 63 14.67 -14.42 2.73
CA LEU A 63 14.47 -14.91 1.36
C LEU A 63 13.14 -14.41 0.78
N TRP A 64 12.05 -14.43 1.56
CA TRP A 64 10.76 -13.87 1.13
C TRP A 64 10.87 -12.38 0.77
N ASN A 65 11.48 -11.56 1.63
CA ASN A 65 11.66 -10.13 1.39
C ASN A 65 12.55 -9.86 0.17
N ILE A 66 13.64 -10.63 0.00
CA ILE A 66 14.47 -10.52 -1.19
C ILE A 66 13.64 -10.81 -2.44
N LEU A 67 12.95 -11.94 -2.52
CA LEU A 67 12.17 -12.32 -3.69
C LEU A 67 11.00 -11.35 -3.96
N GLY A 68 10.34 -10.87 -2.91
CA GLY A 68 9.15 -10.01 -3.04
C GLY A 68 9.47 -8.54 -3.28
N THR A 69 10.65 -8.05 -2.88
CA THR A 69 10.95 -6.60 -2.91
C THR A 69 12.34 -6.24 -3.42
N TRP A 70 13.07 -7.16 -4.07
CA TRP A 70 14.40 -6.89 -4.62
C TRP A 70 14.46 -5.68 -5.55
N TRP A 71 13.38 -5.40 -6.25
CA TRP A 71 13.27 -4.31 -7.19
C TRP A 71 13.51 -2.92 -6.56
N ILE A 72 13.41 -2.80 -5.23
CA ILE A 72 13.71 -1.53 -4.54
C ILE A 72 15.19 -1.15 -4.62
N PHE A 73 16.08 -2.10 -4.95
CA PHE A 73 17.49 -1.81 -5.28
C PHE A 73 17.63 -0.85 -6.47
N GLN A 74 16.65 -0.80 -7.38
CA GLN A 74 16.65 0.16 -8.48
C GLN A 74 16.51 1.59 -7.99
N VAL A 75 15.86 1.80 -6.85
CA VAL A 75 15.66 3.11 -6.24
C VAL A 75 16.93 3.54 -5.49
N HIS A 76 17.36 2.72 -4.53
CA HIS A 76 18.58 2.99 -3.77
C HIS A 76 19.10 1.73 -3.05
N PRO A 77 20.32 1.26 -3.34
CA PRO A 77 20.84 -0.01 -2.81
C PRO A 77 20.88 -0.07 -1.26
N VAL A 78 21.40 0.97 -0.60
CA VAL A 78 21.50 1.00 0.87
C VAL A 78 20.12 1.01 1.53
N GLY A 79 19.19 1.83 1.00
CA GLY A 79 17.80 1.85 1.48
C GLY A 79 17.11 0.51 1.32
N ALA A 80 17.35 -0.18 0.20
CA ALA A 80 16.83 -1.53 -0.05
C ALA A 80 17.32 -2.55 0.99
N ILE A 81 18.62 -2.57 1.28
CA ILE A 81 19.20 -3.46 2.30
C ILE A 81 18.57 -3.21 3.66
N LEU A 82 18.46 -1.94 4.08
CA LEU A 82 17.88 -1.59 5.38
C LEU A 82 16.42 -2.00 5.50
N ILE A 83 15.60 -1.76 4.47
CA ILE A 83 14.17 -2.13 4.45
C ILE A 83 14.02 -3.66 4.49
N ILE A 84 14.75 -4.40 3.65
CA ILE A 84 14.69 -5.86 3.59
C ILE A 84 15.09 -6.48 4.93
N LEU A 85 16.19 -6.04 5.53
CA LEU A 85 16.64 -6.55 6.83
C LEU A 85 15.67 -6.20 7.96
N ALA A 86 15.23 -4.94 8.05
CA ALA A 86 14.30 -4.50 9.10
C ALA A 86 12.98 -5.27 9.04
N ASN A 87 12.38 -5.39 7.84
CA ASN A 87 11.12 -6.11 7.67
C ASN A 87 11.27 -7.60 8.00
N SER A 88 12.36 -8.25 7.56
CA SER A 88 12.64 -9.65 7.86
C SER A 88 12.81 -9.92 9.36
N LEU A 89 13.50 -9.01 10.07
CA LEU A 89 13.67 -9.08 11.53
C LEU A 89 12.34 -8.95 12.27
N LEU A 90 11.50 -8.00 11.85
CA LEU A 90 10.18 -7.78 12.47
C LEU A 90 9.23 -8.95 12.24
N GLN A 91 9.23 -9.53 11.04
CA GLN A 91 8.46 -10.73 10.73
C GLN A 91 8.95 -11.93 11.54
N ALA A 92 10.27 -12.12 11.66
CA ALA A 92 10.85 -13.18 12.48
C ALA A 92 10.50 -13.02 13.97
N LEU A 93 10.50 -11.77 14.46
CA LEU A 93 10.09 -11.44 15.83
C LEU A 93 8.61 -11.80 16.07
N ALA A 94 7.73 -11.42 15.15
CA ALA A 94 6.29 -11.72 15.26
C ALA A 94 6.04 -13.25 15.30
N PHE A 95 6.67 -14.01 14.40
CA PHE A 95 6.55 -15.46 14.38
C PHE A 95 7.16 -16.12 15.62
N TRP A 96 8.33 -15.67 16.06
CA TRP A 96 8.97 -16.13 17.30
C TRP A 96 8.10 -15.87 18.52
N LEU A 97 7.51 -14.67 18.66
CA LEU A 97 6.59 -14.35 19.74
C LEU A 97 5.38 -15.30 19.75
N ALA A 98 4.81 -15.61 18.58
CA ALA A 98 3.70 -16.55 18.46
C ALA A 98 4.09 -17.95 18.96
N SER A 99 5.24 -18.45 18.55
CA SER A 99 5.78 -19.75 19.00
C SER A 99 6.08 -19.76 20.51
N ARG A 100 6.63 -18.66 21.05
CA ARG A 100 6.88 -18.55 22.49
C ARG A 100 5.59 -18.50 23.31
N CYS A 101 4.59 -17.72 22.87
CA CYS A 101 3.27 -17.69 23.51
C CYS A 101 2.61 -19.08 23.51
N ARG A 102 2.62 -19.79 22.38
CA ARG A 102 2.17 -21.19 22.29
C ARG A 102 2.80 -22.06 23.36
N THR A 103 4.13 -22.03 23.45
CA THR A 103 4.91 -22.91 24.33
C THR A 103 4.71 -22.58 25.81
N ILE A 104 4.75 -21.29 26.18
CA ILE A 104 4.66 -20.82 27.57
C ILE A 104 3.23 -20.98 28.10
N LEU A 105 2.23 -20.59 27.31
CA LEU A 105 0.82 -20.63 27.69
C LEU A 105 0.20 -22.01 27.50
N ARG A 106 0.84 -22.90 26.73
CA ARG A 106 0.36 -24.24 26.37
C ARG A 106 -0.98 -24.21 25.63
N ILE A 107 -1.11 -23.29 24.67
CA ILE A 107 -2.29 -23.13 23.82
C ILE A 107 -1.99 -23.55 22.37
N PRO A 108 -3.00 -23.89 21.55
CA PRO A 108 -2.81 -24.19 20.13
C PRO A 108 -2.14 -23.02 19.40
N LEU A 109 -1.27 -23.30 18.41
CA LEU A 109 -0.54 -22.27 17.64
C LEU A 109 -1.48 -21.32 16.89
N LEU A 110 -2.66 -21.80 16.52
CA LEU A 110 -3.69 -21.02 15.83
C LEU A 110 -3.90 -19.63 16.48
N PHE A 111 -4.14 -19.60 17.80
CA PHE A 111 -4.46 -18.35 18.48
C PHE A 111 -3.30 -17.34 18.49
N PRO A 112 -2.09 -17.68 18.98
CA PRO A 112 -1.00 -16.72 19.01
C PRO A 112 -0.50 -16.37 17.59
N PHE A 113 -0.52 -17.29 16.64
CA PHE A 113 -0.03 -17.01 15.30
C PHE A 113 -0.97 -16.03 14.56
N VAL A 114 -2.28 -16.30 14.54
CA VAL A 114 -3.26 -15.39 13.93
C VAL A 114 -3.21 -14.00 14.58
N LEU A 115 -3.30 -13.95 15.92
CA LEU A 115 -3.43 -12.70 16.64
C LEU A 115 -2.14 -11.86 16.60
N ILE A 116 -0.98 -12.48 16.78
CA ILE A 116 0.29 -11.74 16.79
C ILE A 116 0.69 -11.33 15.38
N TRP A 117 0.49 -12.20 14.37
CA TRP A 117 0.82 -11.85 12.99
C TRP A 117 -0.06 -10.74 12.43
N MET A 118 -1.39 -10.86 12.58
CA MET A 118 -2.31 -9.81 12.13
C MET A 118 -2.14 -8.52 12.92
N GLY A 119 -1.84 -8.60 14.22
CA GLY A 119 -1.50 -7.44 15.06
C GLY A 119 -0.20 -6.77 14.58
N TYR A 120 0.82 -7.55 14.23
CA TYR A 120 2.05 -7.04 13.62
C TYR A 120 1.77 -6.31 12.30
N GLU A 121 1.04 -6.95 11.38
CA GLU A 121 0.70 -6.30 10.11
C GLU A 121 -0.11 -5.00 10.32
N HIS A 122 -0.94 -4.91 11.37
CA HIS A 122 -1.68 -3.70 11.73
C HIS A 122 -0.75 -2.58 12.24
N LEU A 123 0.14 -2.90 13.19
CA LEU A 123 1.14 -1.95 13.68
C LEU A 123 2.03 -1.42 12.56
N HIS A 124 2.36 -2.29 11.62
CA HIS A 124 3.23 -1.98 10.49
C HIS A 124 2.61 -0.99 9.48
N LEU A 125 1.34 -0.61 9.65
CA LEU A 125 0.68 0.44 8.85
C LEU A 125 0.86 1.86 9.41
N SER A 126 1.28 2.04 10.68
CA SER A 126 1.09 3.31 11.38
C SER A 126 2.36 3.91 12.02
N TRP A 127 3.53 3.39 11.74
CA TRP A 127 4.80 3.88 12.25
C TRP A 127 5.76 4.33 11.13
N ASP A 128 6.89 4.94 11.51
CA ASP A 128 7.81 5.56 10.55
C ASP A 128 8.55 4.56 9.63
N LEU A 129 8.64 3.27 10.02
CA LEU A 129 9.21 2.20 9.19
C LEU A 129 8.12 1.38 8.48
N ALA A 130 6.94 1.95 8.27
CA ALA A 130 5.85 1.26 7.60
C ALA A 130 6.27 0.76 6.21
N TRP A 131 6.24 -0.56 6.02
CA TRP A 131 6.53 -1.23 4.75
C TRP A 131 5.54 -2.39 4.53
N PRO A 132 4.21 -2.11 4.41
CA PRO A 132 3.18 -3.14 4.36
C PRO A 132 3.06 -3.85 3.01
N TRP A 133 4.08 -3.78 2.18
CA TRP A 133 4.10 -4.34 0.84
C TRP A 133 3.78 -5.84 0.84
N LEU A 134 4.41 -6.58 1.76
CA LEU A 134 4.28 -8.01 1.90
C LEU A 134 3.21 -8.47 2.93
N ASN A 135 2.19 -7.65 3.23
CA ASN A 135 1.03 -8.14 3.97
C ASN A 135 0.43 -9.34 3.24
N LEU A 136 0.23 -10.45 3.94
CA LEU A 136 -0.11 -11.73 3.32
C LEU A 136 -1.34 -11.67 2.40
N GLY A 137 -2.38 -10.95 2.81
CA GLY A 137 -3.58 -10.81 1.98
C GLY A 137 -3.34 -10.08 0.64
N ASN A 138 -2.24 -9.33 0.50
CA ASN A 138 -1.86 -8.71 -0.76
C ASN A 138 -1.40 -9.73 -1.82
N ALA A 139 -1.00 -10.94 -1.43
CA ALA A 139 -0.68 -12.02 -2.37
C ALA A 139 -1.86 -12.36 -3.30
N LEU A 140 -3.09 -12.06 -2.86
CA LEU A 140 -4.33 -12.34 -3.61
C LEU A 140 -4.75 -11.17 -4.51
N SER A 141 -4.00 -10.05 -4.54
CA SER A 141 -4.34 -8.84 -5.29
C SER A 141 -4.46 -9.04 -6.81
N THR A 142 -3.81 -10.07 -7.34
CA THR A 142 -3.86 -10.45 -8.77
C THR A 142 -5.12 -11.21 -9.16
N ALA A 143 -5.96 -11.60 -8.19
CA ALA A 143 -7.17 -12.38 -8.37
C ALA A 143 -8.43 -11.66 -7.83
N PRO A 144 -8.83 -10.49 -8.38
CA PRO A 144 -9.93 -9.67 -7.84
C PRO A 144 -11.25 -10.42 -7.72
N LYS A 145 -11.52 -11.40 -8.58
CA LYS A 145 -12.74 -12.22 -8.50
C LYS A 145 -12.79 -13.12 -7.26
N LEU A 146 -11.66 -13.39 -6.60
CA LEU A 146 -11.57 -14.26 -5.42
C LEU A 146 -11.61 -13.49 -4.09
N ILE A 147 -11.57 -12.16 -4.13
CA ILE A 147 -11.44 -11.31 -2.94
C ILE A 147 -12.55 -10.27 -2.82
N GLN A 148 -13.70 -10.49 -3.43
CA GLN A 148 -14.81 -9.54 -3.39
C GLN A 148 -15.30 -9.23 -1.96
N TRP A 149 -15.17 -10.20 -1.05
CA TRP A 149 -15.48 -10.05 0.37
C TRP A 149 -14.49 -9.16 1.15
N TYR A 150 -13.45 -8.63 0.50
CA TYR A 150 -12.59 -7.59 1.08
C TYR A 150 -13.38 -6.30 1.36
N GLU A 151 -14.53 -6.09 0.76
CA GLU A 151 -15.45 -5.01 1.15
C GLU A 151 -15.91 -5.08 2.62
N PHE A 152 -15.81 -6.26 3.25
CA PHE A 152 -16.10 -6.46 4.66
C PHE A 152 -14.85 -6.45 5.54
N THR A 153 -13.77 -7.06 5.10
CA THR A 153 -12.61 -7.39 5.94
C THR A 153 -11.32 -6.65 5.57
N GLY A 154 -11.28 -6.04 4.38
CA GLY A 154 -10.04 -5.58 3.76
C GLY A 154 -9.04 -6.72 3.54
N VAL A 155 -7.83 -6.36 3.21
CA VAL A 155 -6.69 -7.29 3.01
C VAL A 155 -6.46 -8.20 4.22
N ARG A 156 -6.83 -7.76 5.43
CA ARG A 156 -6.62 -8.52 6.66
C ARG A 156 -7.41 -9.84 6.70
N GLY A 157 -8.58 -9.87 6.08
CA GLY A 157 -9.32 -11.11 5.89
C GLY A 157 -8.57 -12.13 5.03
N GLY A 158 -7.86 -11.67 4.00
CA GLY A 158 -6.99 -12.52 3.18
C GLY A 158 -5.83 -13.10 4.00
N THR A 159 -5.19 -12.28 4.85
CA THR A 159 -4.17 -12.76 5.80
C THR A 159 -4.72 -13.87 6.70
N LEU A 160 -5.92 -13.64 7.27
CA LEU A 160 -6.59 -14.63 8.12
C LEU A 160 -6.86 -15.94 7.34
N TRP A 161 -7.42 -15.84 6.15
CA TRP A 161 -7.73 -16.99 5.30
C TRP A 161 -6.48 -17.82 4.98
N ILE A 162 -5.38 -17.16 4.60
CA ILE A 162 -4.11 -17.82 4.28
C ILE A 162 -3.55 -18.55 5.50
N ILE A 163 -3.48 -17.91 6.67
CA ILE A 163 -2.96 -18.52 7.90
C ILE A 163 -3.82 -19.70 8.32
N MET A 164 -5.14 -19.53 8.35
CA MET A 164 -6.09 -20.59 8.72
C MET A 164 -5.96 -21.82 7.83
N THR A 165 -5.83 -21.59 6.52
CA THR A 165 -5.69 -22.69 5.55
C THR A 165 -4.37 -23.45 5.75
N ASN A 166 -3.23 -22.75 5.93
CA ASN A 166 -1.95 -23.40 6.21
C ASN A 166 -1.99 -24.23 7.50
N LEU A 167 -2.60 -23.71 8.55
CA LEU A 167 -2.75 -24.45 9.81
C LEU A 167 -3.70 -25.66 9.68
N ALA A 168 -4.77 -25.52 8.89
CA ALA A 168 -5.68 -26.63 8.63
C ALA A 168 -5.00 -27.76 7.82
N VAL A 169 -4.20 -27.38 6.79
CA VAL A 169 -3.41 -28.36 6.02
C VAL A 169 -2.38 -29.07 6.92
N LEU A 170 -1.66 -28.31 7.78
CA LEU A 170 -0.73 -28.88 8.75
C LEU A 170 -1.45 -29.90 9.66
N ARG A 171 -2.61 -29.50 10.21
CA ARG A 171 -3.37 -30.37 11.11
C ARG A 171 -3.92 -31.62 10.41
N ALA A 172 -4.34 -31.51 9.16
CA ALA A 172 -4.75 -32.64 8.34
C ALA A 172 -3.57 -33.60 8.11
N PHE A 173 -2.39 -33.09 7.85
CA PHE A 173 -1.16 -33.86 7.68
C PHE A 173 -0.74 -34.59 8.98
N GLU A 174 -0.72 -33.89 10.12
CA GLU A 174 -0.45 -34.49 11.44
C GLU A 174 -1.44 -35.60 11.75
N THR A 175 -2.74 -35.37 11.50
CA THR A 175 -3.80 -36.36 11.73
C THR A 175 -3.63 -37.61 10.84
N TYR A 176 -3.18 -37.43 9.61
CA TYR A 176 -2.86 -38.53 8.71
C TYR A 176 -1.73 -39.41 9.27
N LEU A 177 -0.66 -38.76 9.76
CA LEU A 177 0.46 -39.48 10.36
C LEU A 177 0.09 -40.19 11.66
N GLU A 178 -0.79 -39.59 12.48
CA GLU A 178 -1.22 -40.19 13.77
C GLU A 178 -2.26 -41.31 13.63
N LYS A 179 -3.22 -41.15 12.72
CA LYS A 179 -4.46 -41.97 12.66
C LYS A 179 -4.67 -42.73 11.33
N GLY A 180 -3.77 -42.49 10.35
CA GLY A 180 -3.84 -43.11 9.04
C GLY A 180 -4.88 -42.53 8.08
N PRO A 181 -5.08 -43.14 6.89
CA PRO A 181 -5.83 -42.53 5.78
C PRO A 181 -7.32 -42.28 6.06
N GLY A 182 -7.97 -43.07 6.92
CA GLY A 182 -9.38 -42.88 7.24
C GLY A 182 -9.69 -41.57 7.98
N ALA A 183 -8.76 -41.05 8.74
CA ALA A 183 -8.93 -39.82 9.48
C ALA A 183 -8.73 -38.55 8.62
N ILE A 184 -7.99 -38.64 7.50
CA ILE A 184 -7.72 -37.52 6.60
C ILE A 184 -8.98 -37.06 5.88
N VAL A 185 -9.96 -37.93 5.62
CA VAL A 185 -11.17 -37.60 4.86
C VAL A 185 -11.94 -36.42 5.51
N ARG A 186 -12.19 -36.51 6.83
CA ARG A 186 -12.91 -35.45 7.55
C ARG A 186 -12.11 -34.15 7.63
N MET A 187 -10.82 -34.23 7.96
CA MET A 187 -9.95 -33.09 8.08
C MET A 187 -9.68 -32.47 6.71
N GLY A 188 -9.49 -33.29 5.67
CA GLY A 188 -9.34 -32.83 4.29
C GLY A 188 -10.59 -32.12 3.77
N ALA A 189 -11.78 -32.67 4.05
CA ALA A 189 -13.05 -32.01 3.70
C ALA A 189 -13.20 -30.66 4.40
N ALA A 190 -12.89 -30.54 5.69
CA ALA A 190 -12.91 -29.28 6.42
C ALA A 190 -11.89 -28.26 5.86
N THR A 191 -10.69 -28.72 5.52
CA THR A 191 -9.65 -27.88 4.90
C THR A 191 -10.08 -27.39 3.52
N LEU A 192 -10.66 -28.28 2.71
CA LEU A 192 -11.18 -27.95 1.38
C LEU A 192 -12.35 -26.94 1.49
N MET A 193 -13.25 -27.13 2.45
CA MET A 193 -14.34 -26.19 2.71
C MET A 193 -13.79 -24.80 3.11
N LEU A 194 -12.81 -24.76 4.00
CA LEU A 194 -12.14 -23.51 4.41
C LEU A 194 -11.48 -22.80 3.21
N LEU A 195 -10.90 -23.57 2.28
CA LEU A 195 -10.28 -23.01 1.07
C LEU A 195 -11.32 -22.54 0.05
N LEU A 196 -12.40 -23.30 -0.18
CA LEU A 196 -13.34 -23.02 -1.25
C LEU A 196 -14.48 -22.08 -0.85
N MET A 197 -14.91 -22.06 0.41
CA MET A 197 -16.03 -21.21 0.86
C MET A 197 -15.78 -19.71 0.56
N PRO A 198 -14.62 -19.10 0.87
CA PRO A 198 -14.38 -17.70 0.52
C PRO A 198 -14.38 -17.45 -0.99
N VAL A 199 -13.96 -18.43 -1.80
CA VAL A 199 -14.02 -18.36 -3.27
C VAL A 199 -15.47 -18.31 -3.75
N VAL A 200 -16.31 -19.20 -3.24
CA VAL A 200 -17.75 -19.26 -3.60
C VAL A 200 -18.46 -17.97 -3.20
N VAL A 201 -18.22 -17.50 -1.97
CA VAL A 201 -18.80 -16.24 -1.48
C VAL A 201 -18.33 -15.07 -2.35
N SER A 202 -17.03 -15.00 -2.69
CA SER A 202 -16.49 -13.97 -3.55
C SER A 202 -17.12 -13.98 -4.93
N TYR A 203 -17.25 -15.16 -5.54
CA TYR A 203 -17.85 -15.29 -6.85
C TYR A 203 -19.32 -14.89 -6.85
N HIS A 204 -20.08 -15.26 -5.80
CA HIS A 204 -21.47 -14.84 -5.64
C HIS A 204 -21.59 -13.31 -5.54
N ILE A 205 -20.76 -12.66 -4.71
CA ILE A 205 -20.72 -11.18 -4.61
C ILE A 205 -20.37 -10.56 -5.97
N PHE A 206 -19.36 -11.12 -6.67
CA PHE A 206 -18.94 -10.62 -7.98
C PHE A 206 -20.07 -10.65 -9.02
N GLN A 207 -20.89 -11.71 -9.03
CA GLN A 207 -22.00 -11.86 -9.96
C GLN A 207 -23.21 -10.99 -9.60
N SER A 208 -23.51 -10.88 -8.31
CA SER A 208 -24.67 -10.14 -7.82
C SER A 208 -24.47 -8.62 -7.78
N TYR A 209 -23.20 -8.16 -7.75
CA TYR A 209 -22.92 -6.72 -7.69
C TYR A 209 -23.25 -6.03 -9.01
N LYS A 210 -24.18 -5.07 -8.96
CA LYS A 210 -24.61 -4.28 -10.13
C LYS A 210 -23.70 -3.06 -10.30
N GLU A 211 -23.29 -2.84 -11.53
CA GLU A 211 -22.52 -1.65 -11.93
C GLU A 211 -23.45 -0.60 -12.54
N ASP A 212 -24.33 -0.09 -11.71
CA ASP A 212 -25.30 0.97 -12.04
C ASP A 212 -24.82 2.33 -11.48
N GLY A 213 -25.47 3.39 -11.93
CA GLY A 213 -25.24 4.76 -11.47
C GLY A 213 -24.88 5.73 -12.58
N GLU A 214 -24.82 6.99 -12.21
CA GLU A 214 -24.41 8.09 -13.08
C GLU A 214 -22.96 7.91 -13.52
N THR A 215 -22.67 8.17 -14.79
CA THR A 215 -21.31 8.08 -15.35
C THR A 215 -20.77 9.45 -15.71
N VAL A 216 -19.46 9.62 -15.59
CA VAL A 216 -18.72 10.80 -16.05
C VAL A 216 -17.62 10.42 -17.03
N ASN A 217 -17.39 11.30 -18.02
CA ASN A 217 -16.35 11.11 -19.01
C ASN A 217 -15.01 11.63 -18.49
N VAL A 218 -13.98 10.82 -18.58
CA VAL A 218 -12.65 11.11 -18.07
C VAL A 218 -11.58 10.99 -19.16
N ALA A 219 -10.56 11.83 -19.09
CA ALA A 219 -9.36 11.79 -19.90
C ALA A 219 -8.12 11.75 -19.00
N LEU A 220 -7.22 10.80 -19.27
CA LEU A 220 -5.97 10.59 -18.54
C LEU A 220 -4.81 10.77 -19.51
N ILE A 221 -3.74 11.41 -19.01
CA ILE A 221 -2.51 11.59 -19.78
C ILE A 221 -1.35 10.96 -19.03
N GLN A 222 -0.66 10.04 -19.71
CA GLN A 222 0.59 9.41 -19.30
C GLN A 222 1.73 10.02 -20.12
N PRO A 223 2.46 11.02 -19.61
CA PRO A 223 3.48 11.72 -20.37
C PRO A 223 4.76 10.91 -20.61
N ASN A 224 5.01 9.91 -19.79
CA ASN A 224 6.16 9.01 -19.82
C ASN A 224 7.51 9.73 -19.74
N LEU A 225 7.69 10.56 -18.71
CA LEU A 225 8.94 11.27 -18.42
C LEU A 225 9.82 10.40 -17.51
N ASP A 226 11.03 10.07 -17.96
CA ASP A 226 11.97 9.28 -17.15
C ASP A 226 12.35 10.04 -15.87
N PRO A 227 12.11 9.47 -14.66
CA PRO A 227 12.40 10.16 -13.40
C PRO A 227 13.89 10.30 -13.10
N TYR A 228 14.76 9.55 -13.75
CA TYR A 228 16.20 9.58 -13.50
C TYR A 228 16.96 10.53 -14.42
N THR A 229 16.49 10.73 -15.65
CA THR A 229 17.26 11.43 -16.68
C THR A 229 16.56 12.68 -17.23
N GLU A 230 15.23 12.80 -17.06
CA GLU A 230 14.48 13.84 -17.76
C GLU A 230 13.57 14.67 -16.86
N LYS A 231 12.74 14.00 -16.04
CA LYS A 231 11.61 14.62 -15.35
C LYS A 231 12.02 15.74 -14.39
N PHE A 232 13.10 15.55 -13.64
CA PHE A 232 13.54 16.45 -12.59
C PHE A 232 14.67 17.39 -13.00
N ASP A 233 15.04 17.44 -14.30
CA ASP A 233 15.96 18.45 -14.83
C ASP A 233 15.19 19.78 -15.02
N PRO A 234 15.57 20.87 -14.32
CA PRO A 234 14.90 22.17 -14.41
C PRO A 234 14.81 22.72 -15.83
N LYS A 235 15.77 22.40 -16.69
CA LYS A 235 15.79 22.84 -18.10
C LYS A 235 14.59 22.29 -18.91
N ASN A 236 13.99 21.21 -18.43
CA ASN A 236 12.90 20.52 -19.11
C ASN A 236 11.51 20.88 -18.60
N TYR A 237 11.37 21.54 -17.43
CA TYR A 237 10.06 21.77 -16.79
C TYR A 237 9.04 22.45 -17.71
N ALA A 238 9.43 23.55 -18.36
CA ALA A 238 8.53 24.27 -19.26
C ALA A 238 8.07 23.37 -20.41
N ARG A 239 9.02 22.68 -21.06
CA ARG A 239 8.74 21.75 -22.17
C ARG A 239 7.78 20.64 -21.75
N HIS A 240 7.93 20.06 -20.56
CA HIS A 240 7.09 18.99 -20.05
C HIS A 240 5.64 19.45 -19.83
N VAL A 241 5.46 20.60 -19.21
CA VAL A 241 4.13 21.16 -18.94
C VAL A 241 3.45 21.58 -20.25
N GLU A 242 4.16 22.20 -21.18
CA GLU A 242 3.63 22.54 -22.51
C GLU A 242 3.27 21.28 -23.32
N ALA A 243 4.11 20.25 -23.27
CA ALA A 243 3.82 18.97 -23.93
C ALA A 243 2.56 18.30 -23.37
N PHE A 244 2.36 18.36 -22.04
CA PHE A 244 1.15 17.87 -21.39
C PHE A 244 -0.10 18.58 -21.91
N PHE A 245 -0.09 19.91 -21.97
CA PHE A 245 -1.25 20.68 -22.46
C PHE A 245 -1.49 20.48 -23.96
N ARG A 246 -0.45 20.32 -24.77
CA ARG A 246 -0.62 19.95 -26.20
C ARG A 246 -1.32 18.60 -26.36
N ILE A 247 -0.96 17.62 -25.54
CA ILE A 247 -1.64 16.31 -25.56
C ILE A 247 -3.07 16.48 -25.05
N ALA A 248 -3.29 17.25 -23.98
CA ALA A 248 -4.62 17.54 -23.46
C ALA A 248 -5.55 18.13 -24.53
N ASP A 249 -5.04 19.07 -25.34
CA ASP A 249 -5.79 19.67 -26.45
C ASP A 249 -6.22 18.66 -27.54
N THR A 250 -5.56 17.52 -27.65
CA THR A 250 -5.93 16.48 -28.63
C THR A 250 -6.94 15.49 -28.11
N ILE A 251 -7.07 15.37 -26.77
CA ILE A 251 -7.91 14.33 -26.15
C ILE A 251 -9.17 14.92 -25.48
N VAL A 252 -9.12 16.17 -25.02
CA VAL A 252 -10.25 16.84 -24.37
C VAL A 252 -11.21 17.36 -25.44
N ASP A 253 -12.50 17.09 -25.25
CA ASP A 253 -13.61 17.58 -26.05
C ASP A 253 -14.75 18.10 -25.15
N ASP A 254 -15.84 18.57 -25.74
CA ASP A 254 -17.01 19.14 -25.03
C ASP A 254 -17.70 18.16 -24.07
N GLN A 255 -17.49 16.85 -24.26
CA GLN A 255 -18.05 15.81 -23.41
C GLN A 255 -17.11 15.42 -22.25
N THR A 256 -15.85 15.81 -22.29
CA THR A 256 -14.85 15.49 -21.28
C THR A 256 -15.10 16.31 -20.03
N GLN A 257 -15.41 15.64 -18.92
CA GLN A 257 -15.70 16.30 -17.63
C GLN A 257 -14.49 16.39 -16.71
N TYR A 258 -13.55 15.45 -16.85
CA TYR A 258 -12.35 15.39 -16.02
C TYR A 258 -11.10 15.14 -16.85
N LEU A 259 -10.06 15.92 -16.57
CA LEU A 259 -8.69 15.71 -17.06
C LEU A 259 -7.77 15.36 -15.89
N PHE A 260 -7.05 14.26 -16.02
CA PHE A 260 -6.12 13.80 -15.01
C PHE A 260 -4.68 13.80 -15.51
N GLY A 261 -3.78 14.37 -14.70
CA GLY A 261 -2.33 14.31 -14.86
C GLY A 261 -1.68 13.51 -13.72
N PRO A 262 -0.44 12.99 -13.93
CA PRO A 262 0.25 12.15 -12.96
C PRO A 262 0.84 12.92 -11.78
N GLU A 263 1.40 12.16 -10.82
CA GLU A 263 2.17 12.67 -9.68
C GLU A 263 3.33 13.58 -10.13
N THR A 264 3.49 14.72 -9.46
CA THR A 264 4.58 15.69 -9.72
C THR A 264 4.75 16.06 -11.19
N LEU A 265 3.64 16.31 -11.89
CA LEU A 265 3.67 16.80 -13.27
C LEU A 265 4.31 18.20 -13.32
N ILE A 266 3.94 19.08 -12.37
CA ILE A 266 4.57 20.37 -12.15
C ILE A 266 5.59 20.20 -11.04
N VAL A 267 6.86 20.19 -11.41
CA VAL A 267 7.99 19.95 -10.49
C VAL A 267 8.41 21.21 -9.76
N GLU A 268 8.24 22.41 -10.37
CA GLU A 268 8.47 23.66 -9.66
C GLU A 268 7.51 23.81 -8.49
N GLN A 269 8.03 24.29 -7.35
CA GLN A 269 7.24 24.45 -6.15
C GLN A 269 6.23 25.60 -6.25
N ILE A 270 4.96 25.30 -6.08
CA ILE A 270 3.87 26.29 -6.04
C ILE A 270 3.67 26.77 -4.61
N ASP A 271 3.68 28.09 -4.43
CA ASP A 271 3.25 28.73 -3.17
C ASP A 271 1.73 28.58 -3.02
N GLU A 272 1.27 27.86 -2.00
CA GLU A 272 -0.17 27.65 -1.80
C GLU A 272 -0.92 28.91 -1.37
N SER A 273 -0.20 29.90 -0.82
CA SER A 273 -0.78 31.20 -0.46
C SER A 273 -0.96 32.14 -1.67
N ASP A 274 -0.14 31.95 -2.70
CA ASP A 274 -0.23 32.67 -3.97
C ASP A 274 0.16 31.74 -5.15
N PRO A 275 -0.71 30.82 -5.56
CA PRO A 275 -0.43 29.92 -6.68
C PRO A 275 -0.18 30.67 -8.00
N SER A 276 -0.75 31.87 -8.14
CA SER A 276 -0.64 32.69 -9.35
C SER A 276 0.78 33.23 -9.60
N ALA A 277 1.65 33.21 -8.61
CA ALA A 277 3.06 33.53 -8.79
C ALA A 277 3.77 32.55 -9.73
N SER A 278 3.33 31.26 -9.75
CA SER A 278 3.90 30.24 -10.66
C SER A 278 3.44 30.44 -12.10
N ILE A 279 4.40 30.45 -13.03
CA ILE A 279 4.11 30.49 -14.47
C ILE A 279 3.33 29.23 -14.93
N TYR A 280 3.65 28.06 -14.34
CA TYR A 280 2.99 26.81 -14.68
C TYR A 280 1.55 26.75 -14.21
N TYR A 281 1.27 27.32 -13.02
CA TYR A 281 -0.11 27.46 -12.55
C TYR A 281 -0.91 28.44 -13.43
N ARG A 282 -0.32 29.56 -13.87
CA ARG A 282 -0.95 30.48 -14.83
C ARG A 282 -1.24 29.80 -16.18
N ASN A 283 -0.34 28.93 -16.65
CA ASN A 283 -0.58 28.13 -17.86
C ASN A 283 -1.76 27.16 -17.67
N LEU A 284 -1.90 26.55 -16.49
CA LEU A 284 -3.04 25.72 -16.14
C LEU A 284 -4.36 26.51 -16.16
N LEU A 285 -4.37 27.73 -15.60
CA LEU A 285 -5.53 28.61 -15.65
C LEU A 285 -5.89 29.00 -17.10
N LYS A 286 -4.88 29.29 -17.93
CA LYS A 286 -5.05 29.60 -19.35
C LYS A 286 -5.68 28.43 -20.11
N PHE A 287 -5.23 27.21 -19.83
CA PHE A 287 -5.82 26.00 -20.41
C PHE A 287 -7.28 25.82 -19.95
N ARG A 288 -7.59 26.03 -18.67
CA ARG A 288 -8.96 25.98 -18.13
C ARG A 288 -9.88 27.02 -18.79
N THR A 289 -9.39 28.21 -19.15
CA THR A 289 -10.21 29.22 -19.85
C THR A 289 -10.71 28.71 -21.20
N LYS A 290 -9.93 27.87 -21.88
CA LYS A 290 -10.34 27.21 -23.12
C LYS A 290 -11.42 26.14 -22.88
N TYR A 291 -11.40 25.47 -21.72
CA TYR A 291 -12.32 24.40 -21.34
C TYR A 291 -13.00 24.70 -19.99
N PRO A 292 -13.95 25.65 -19.93
CA PRO A 292 -14.45 26.19 -18.66
C PRO A 292 -15.27 25.20 -17.81
N LYS A 293 -15.75 24.10 -18.40
CA LYS A 293 -16.50 23.04 -17.70
C LYS A 293 -15.60 21.89 -17.23
N LEU A 294 -14.30 21.93 -17.58
CA LEU A 294 -13.37 20.85 -17.29
C LEU A 294 -12.89 20.91 -15.84
N ASN A 295 -12.94 19.79 -15.17
CA ASN A 295 -12.27 19.54 -13.91
C ASN A 295 -10.86 19.05 -14.17
N ILE A 296 -9.86 19.59 -13.49
CA ILE A 296 -8.46 19.21 -13.70
C ILE A 296 -7.88 18.74 -12.36
N LEU A 297 -7.33 17.53 -12.33
CA LEU A 297 -6.59 17.00 -11.20
C LEU A 297 -5.22 16.51 -11.66
N LEU A 298 -4.17 17.02 -11.04
CA LEU A 298 -2.79 16.65 -11.36
C LEU A 298 -1.86 16.82 -10.16
N GLY A 299 -0.69 16.18 -10.23
CA GLY A 299 0.32 16.25 -9.18
C GLY A 299 1.25 17.45 -9.34
N VAL A 300 1.53 18.11 -8.25
CA VAL A 300 2.46 19.26 -8.17
C VAL A 300 3.36 19.12 -6.94
N HIS A 301 4.50 19.80 -6.96
CA HIS A 301 5.16 20.16 -5.71
C HIS A 301 4.56 21.47 -5.20
N SER A 302 4.29 21.55 -3.91
CA SER A 302 3.81 22.78 -3.28
C SER A 302 4.56 23.09 -1.99
N TYR A 303 4.44 24.31 -1.52
CA TYR A 303 4.96 24.72 -0.23
C TYR A 303 4.05 25.73 0.45
N ARG A 304 4.14 25.77 1.80
CA ARG A 304 3.55 26.82 2.65
C ARG A 304 4.64 27.53 3.43
N LYS A 305 4.60 28.84 3.42
CA LYS A 305 5.44 29.66 4.28
C LYS A 305 5.02 29.49 5.73
N LEU A 306 5.98 29.49 6.63
CA LEU A 306 5.77 29.43 8.07
C LEU A 306 6.01 30.79 8.71
N SER A 307 5.25 31.09 9.76
CA SER A 307 5.62 32.18 10.69
C SER A 307 6.85 31.74 11.51
N ASN A 308 7.72 32.69 11.87
CA ASN A 308 8.94 32.40 12.61
C ASN A 308 8.71 31.90 14.05
N GLU A 309 7.46 31.89 14.52
CA GLU A 309 7.11 31.55 15.91
C GLU A 309 6.97 30.04 16.18
N ASN A 310 6.63 29.24 15.15
CA ASN A 310 6.41 27.80 15.29
C ASN A 310 6.94 27.06 14.06
N ILE A 311 8.19 26.62 14.13
CA ILE A 311 8.85 25.89 13.04
C ILE A 311 8.80 24.38 13.33
N PRO A 312 7.93 23.61 12.64
CA PRO A 312 7.85 22.15 12.83
C PRO A 312 9.15 21.42 12.46
N PRO A 313 9.47 20.30 13.09
CA PRO A 313 10.59 19.47 12.69
C PRO A 313 10.49 19.03 11.22
N GLY A 314 11.56 19.21 10.46
CA GLY A 314 11.59 18.89 9.03
C GLY A 314 11.25 20.07 8.10
N SER A 315 10.94 21.25 8.66
CA SER A 315 10.80 22.48 7.88
C SER A 315 12.10 22.87 7.20
N ARG A 316 11.99 23.56 6.07
CA ARG A 316 13.13 24.02 5.27
C ARG A 316 13.30 25.52 5.41
N PHE A 317 14.53 25.99 5.22
CA PHE A 317 14.84 27.41 5.21
C PHE A 317 15.26 27.86 3.80
N ASN A 318 14.53 28.82 3.24
CA ASN A 318 14.91 29.46 2.00
C ASN A 318 15.87 30.62 2.31
N ARG A 319 17.16 30.45 1.97
CA ARG A 319 18.22 31.42 2.26
C ARG A 319 18.09 32.70 1.43
N GLU A 320 17.63 32.60 0.18
CA GLU A 320 17.51 33.77 -0.72
C GLU A 320 16.38 34.72 -0.29
N LYS A 321 15.25 34.13 0.13
CA LYS A 321 14.04 34.88 0.49
C LYS A 321 13.83 35.00 2.01
N ASN A 322 14.73 34.45 2.82
CA ASN A 322 14.78 34.53 4.29
C ASN A 322 13.48 34.15 4.99
N PHE A 323 12.93 32.95 4.69
CA PHE A 323 11.76 32.40 5.38
C PHE A 323 11.83 30.89 5.53
N TYR A 324 11.16 30.36 6.57
CA TYR A 324 10.92 28.92 6.74
C TYR A 324 9.68 28.49 5.97
N TYR A 325 9.70 27.24 5.47
CA TYR A 325 8.58 26.67 4.73
C TYR A 325 8.48 25.15 4.91
N GLU A 326 7.27 24.64 4.74
CA GLU A 326 6.98 23.21 4.59
C GLU A 326 6.81 22.90 3.11
N ALA A 327 7.45 21.81 2.65
CA ALA A 327 7.34 21.34 1.28
C ALA A 327 6.50 20.05 1.20
N PHE A 328 5.67 19.94 0.16
CA PHE A 328 4.71 18.84 0.00
C PHE A 328 4.77 18.23 -1.40
N ASN A 329 4.52 16.92 -1.46
CA ASN A 329 4.08 16.21 -2.66
C ASN A 329 2.54 16.30 -2.67
N THR A 330 1.95 16.95 -3.67
CA THR A 330 0.59 17.44 -3.61
C THR A 330 -0.23 17.01 -4.83
N ALA A 331 -1.45 16.55 -4.60
CA ALA A 331 -2.48 16.54 -5.65
C ALA A 331 -3.21 17.89 -5.65
N LEU A 332 -3.24 18.51 -6.80
CA LEU A 332 -3.95 19.78 -7.07
C LEU A 332 -5.25 19.47 -7.81
N PHE A 333 -6.37 19.89 -7.27
CA PHE A 333 -7.66 19.84 -7.94
C PHE A 333 -8.14 21.25 -8.26
N LEU A 334 -8.50 21.45 -9.51
CA LEU A 334 -9.05 22.69 -10.02
C LEU A 334 -10.47 22.44 -10.51
N PRO A 335 -11.50 22.82 -9.73
CA PRO A 335 -12.91 22.69 -10.13
C PRO A 335 -13.24 23.54 -11.35
N PRO A 336 -14.37 23.32 -12.04
CA PRO A 336 -14.77 24.11 -13.18
C PRO A 336 -15.13 25.54 -12.78
N GLY A 337 -15.11 26.45 -13.75
CA GLY A 337 -15.45 27.87 -13.54
C GLY A 337 -14.24 28.74 -13.15
N SER A 338 -14.19 29.94 -13.70
CA SER A 338 -13.04 30.86 -13.57
C SER A 338 -12.78 31.34 -12.13
N ALA A 339 -13.80 31.37 -11.29
CA ALA A 339 -13.72 31.85 -9.90
C ALA A 339 -13.43 30.77 -8.87
N SER A 340 -13.38 29.48 -9.27
CA SER A 340 -13.17 28.37 -8.33
C SER A 340 -11.73 28.35 -7.83
N ALA A 341 -11.56 28.36 -6.50
CA ALA A 341 -10.26 28.23 -5.85
C ALA A 341 -9.67 26.82 -6.03
N PRO A 342 -8.34 26.70 -6.16
CA PRO A 342 -7.68 25.39 -6.18
C PRO A 342 -7.81 24.70 -4.81
N GLN A 343 -7.92 23.38 -4.84
CA GLN A 343 -7.87 22.54 -3.64
C GLN A 343 -6.57 21.73 -3.66
N PHE A 344 -5.90 21.65 -2.51
CA PHE A 344 -4.63 20.95 -2.34
C PHE A 344 -4.81 19.78 -1.41
N TYR A 345 -4.26 18.64 -1.79
CA TYR A 345 -4.16 17.44 -0.95
C TYR A 345 -2.69 17.03 -0.83
N HIS A 346 -2.17 16.99 0.38
CA HIS A 346 -0.79 16.63 0.66
C HIS A 346 -0.64 15.13 0.91
N LYS A 347 0.34 14.53 0.25
CA LYS A 347 0.72 13.13 0.50
C LYS A 347 1.08 12.94 1.96
N THR A 348 0.38 12.03 2.64
CA THR A 348 0.54 11.79 4.08
C THR A 348 1.29 10.49 4.40
N LYS A 349 1.26 9.49 3.50
CA LYS A 349 2.06 8.27 3.62
C LYS A 349 3.30 8.40 2.75
N LEU A 350 4.36 8.91 3.36
CA LEU A 350 5.66 9.12 2.71
C LEU A 350 6.48 7.84 2.73
N VAL A 351 7.26 7.61 1.67
CA VAL A 351 8.12 6.42 1.56
C VAL A 351 9.28 6.55 2.55
N PRO A 352 9.44 5.59 3.50
CA PRO A 352 10.51 5.64 4.49
C PRO A 352 11.89 5.68 3.83
N LEU A 353 12.82 6.46 4.37
CA LEU A 353 14.18 6.71 3.90
C LEU A 353 14.28 7.53 2.59
N PHE A 354 13.25 7.53 1.75
CA PHE A 354 13.26 8.18 0.44
C PHE A 354 12.58 9.56 0.45
N GLU A 355 11.35 9.63 0.92
CA GLU A 355 10.60 10.88 1.01
C GLU A 355 10.65 11.47 2.41
N ARG A 356 10.94 10.63 3.43
CA ARG A 356 11.06 11.06 4.82
C ARG A 356 12.05 10.19 5.59
N MET A 357 12.92 10.84 6.36
CA MET A 357 13.76 10.16 7.33
C MET A 357 12.89 9.59 8.47
N PRO A 358 12.92 8.27 8.73
CA PRO A 358 12.22 7.69 9.86
C PRO A 358 12.71 8.29 11.19
N PHE A 359 11.80 8.47 12.13
CA PHE A 359 12.11 8.99 13.46
C PHE A 359 12.86 10.34 13.44
N VAL A 360 12.52 11.22 12.49
CA VAL A 360 13.18 12.52 12.27
C VAL A 360 13.27 13.37 13.55
N GLN A 361 12.32 13.22 14.45
CA GLN A 361 12.31 13.89 15.76
C GLN A 361 13.47 13.47 16.66
N TYR A 362 14.02 12.26 16.50
CA TYR A 362 15.16 11.72 17.26
C TYR A 362 16.43 11.67 16.43
N LEU A 363 16.30 11.40 15.12
CA LEU A 363 17.41 11.18 14.19
C LEU A 363 17.60 12.34 13.21
N GLY A 364 17.04 13.52 13.47
CA GLY A 364 17.12 14.69 12.58
C GLY A 364 18.56 15.12 12.22
N PHE A 365 19.52 14.85 13.13
CA PHE A 365 20.94 15.10 12.87
C PHE A 365 21.51 14.24 11.73
N LEU A 366 20.89 13.12 11.41
CA LEU A 366 21.21 12.26 10.26
C LEU A 366 20.56 12.77 8.96
N GLY A 367 19.74 13.79 9.00
CA GLY A 367 19.06 14.33 7.80
C GLY A 367 19.99 14.74 6.66
N LYS A 368 21.24 15.12 7.00
CA LYS A 368 22.30 15.39 6.00
C LYS A 368 22.71 14.16 5.19
N TYR A 369 22.39 12.94 5.65
CA TYR A 369 22.62 11.68 4.96
C TYR A 369 21.32 11.15 4.32
N SER A 370 20.23 11.94 4.32
CA SER A 370 19.00 11.55 3.62
C SER A 370 19.28 11.34 2.14
N LEU A 371 18.72 10.28 1.61
CA LEU A 371 18.96 9.86 0.23
C LEU A 371 18.34 10.87 -0.72
N GLU A 372 19.12 11.37 -1.66
CA GLU A 372 18.63 12.25 -2.73
C GLU A 372 17.89 11.41 -3.76
N LEU A 373 16.60 11.66 -3.93
CA LEU A 373 15.80 11.06 -4.96
C LEU A 373 15.13 12.15 -5.81
N GLY A 374 15.35 12.05 -7.11
CA GLY A 374 14.65 12.90 -8.07
C GLY A 374 14.96 14.38 -7.95
N GLY A 375 16.22 14.77 -7.68
CA GLY A 375 16.61 16.18 -7.57
C GLY A 375 16.07 16.89 -6.34
N TYR A 376 15.50 16.16 -5.38
CA TYR A 376 14.92 16.70 -4.17
C TYR A 376 15.76 16.31 -2.96
N THR A 377 16.52 17.27 -2.43
CA THR A 377 17.22 17.15 -1.15
C THR A 377 16.27 17.50 -0.02
N GLY A 378 15.99 16.55 0.86
CA GLY A 378 15.28 16.80 2.12
C GLY A 378 13.93 16.12 2.26
N THR A 379 13.44 16.14 3.49
CA THR A 379 12.20 15.50 3.92
C THR A 379 10.98 16.31 3.55
N TYR A 380 9.94 15.69 2.97
CA TYR A 380 8.63 16.30 2.87
C TYR A 380 8.00 16.44 4.26
N SER A 381 7.22 17.49 4.44
CA SER A 381 6.46 17.69 5.67
C SER A 381 5.24 16.77 5.71
N LEU A 382 4.92 16.28 6.92
CA LEU A 382 3.69 15.52 7.17
C LEU A 382 2.62 16.47 7.69
N ARG A 383 1.51 16.54 6.98
CA ARG A 383 0.26 17.05 7.54
C ARG A 383 -0.77 15.95 7.53
N GLN A 384 -1.46 15.77 8.65
CA GLN A 384 -2.52 14.78 8.80
C GLN A 384 -3.88 15.28 8.28
N GLU A 385 -3.87 16.23 7.39
CA GLU A 385 -5.08 16.73 6.74
C GLU A 385 -5.49 15.73 5.66
N SER A 386 -6.34 14.79 6.02
CA SER A 386 -6.96 13.96 5.01
C SER A 386 -8.14 14.71 4.43
N THR A 387 -7.96 15.28 3.27
CA THR A 387 -9.00 16.01 2.57
C THR A 387 -9.43 15.24 1.33
N VAL A 388 -10.74 15.14 1.14
CA VAL A 388 -11.33 14.81 -0.15
C VAL A 388 -11.55 16.09 -0.93
N PHE A 389 -11.38 16.03 -2.23
CA PHE A 389 -11.79 17.14 -3.08
C PHE A 389 -13.31 17.18 -3.21
N ARG A 390 -13.87 18.38 -3.03
CA ARG A 390 -15.31 18.62 -3.08
C ARG A 390 -15.62 19.64 -4.15
N PHE A 391 -16.70 19.42 -4.87
CA PHE A 391 -17.27 20.44 -5.73
C PHE A 391 -17.89 21.56 -4.89
N PRO A 392 -18.04 22.78 -5.44
CA PRO A 392 -18.66 23.89 -4.70
C PRO A 392 -20.06 23.58 -4.20
N ASP A 393 -20.84 22.78 -4.92
CA ASP A 393 -22.18 22.31 -4.57
C ASP A 393 -22.19 21.05 -3.72
N ALA A 394 -21.01 20.52 -3.34
CA ALA A 394 -20.80 19.28 -2.60
C ALA A 394 -21.45 18.03 -3.23
N SER A 395 -21.85 18.09 -4.49
CA SER A 395 -22.57 17.01 -5.19
C SER A 395 -21.71 15.79 -5.49
N ILE A 396 -20.41 16.01 -5.70
CA ILE A 396 -19.43 14.97 -6.05
C ILE A 396 -18.17 15.12 -5.18
N THR A 397 -17.61 13.99 -4.81
CA THR A 397 -16.35 13.93 -4.06
C THR A 397 -15.32 13.09 -4.81
N ILE A 398 -14.05 13.52 -4.74
CA ILE A 398 -12.92 12.74 -5.25
C ILE A 398 -12.03 12.42 -4.06
N LEU A 399 -11.78 11.14 -3.81
CA LEU A 399 -10.78 10.71 -2.84
C LEU A 399 -9.41 10.64 -3.53
N PRO A 400 -8.52 11.62 -3.30
CA PRO A 400 -7.18 11.58 -3.86
C PRO A 400 -6.30 10.57 -3.12
N ILE A 401 -5.43 9.89 -3.87
CA ILE A 401 -4.38 9.01 -3.37
C ILE A 401 -3.10 9.35 -4.14
N VAL A 402 -1.99 9.53 -3.43
CA VAL A 402 -0.70 9.80 -4.07
C VAL A 402 0.22 8.60 -3.88
N CYS A 403 0.45 7.88 -5.00
CA CYS A 403 1.48 6.84 -5.10
C CYS A 403 1.43 5.80 -3.96
N TYR A 404 2.44 5.80 -3.08
CA TYR A 404 2.63 4.88 -1.95
C TYR A 404 1.42 4.77 -1.01
N GLU A 405 0.57 5.76 -0.92
CA GLU A 405 -0.63 5.73 -0.09
C GLU A 405 -1.58 4.60 -0.45
N SER A 406 -1.59 4.17 -1.72
CA SER A 406 -2.45 3.07 -2.20
C SER A 406 -2.19 1.73 -1.53
N ILE A 407 -1.02 1.53 -0.92
CA ILE A 407 -0.69 0.29 -0.22
C ILE A 407 -1.45 0.18 1.11
N PHE A 408 -1.85 1.31 1.68
CA PHE A 408 -2.48 1.42 3.00
C PHE A 408 -4.02 1.37 2.89
N GLY A 409 -4.61 0.17 2.79
CA GLY A 409 -6.06 0.00 2.66
C GLY A 409 -6.89 0.79 3.69
N PRO A 410 -6.62 0.67 5.00
CA PRO A 410 -7.36 1.43 6.01
C PRO A 410 -7.24 2.94 5.87
N TYR A 411 -6.10 3.43 5.37
CA TYR A 411 -5.91 4.86 5.07
C TYR A 411 -6.78 5.31 3.91
N CYS A 412 -6.76 4.56 2.81
CA CYS A 412 -7.57 4.86 1.63
C CYS A 412 -9.08 4.82 1.91
N SER A 413 -9.51 3.97 2.86
CA SER A 413 -10.93 3.81 3.19
C SER A 413 -11.43 4.80 4.24
N ARG A 414 -10.56 5.24 5.15
CA ARG A 414 -10.93 6.08 6.32
C ARG A 414 -11.62 7.39 5.93
N ASN A 415 -11.24 7.95 4.80
CA ASN A 415 -11.69 9.25 4.35
C ASN A 415 -12.71 9.17 3.22
N LEU A 416 -13.17 7.95 2.90
CA LEU A 416 -14.16 7.77 1.87
C LEU A 416 -15.49 8.40 2.29
N PRO A 417 -15.96 9.44 1.59
CA PRO A 417 -17.24 10.06 1.90
C PRO A 417 -18.40 9.16 1.52
N GLN A 418 -19.59 9.43 2.10
CA GLN A 418 -20.83 8.72 1.73
C GLN A 418 -21.43 9.25 0.42
N GLU A 419 -21.08 10.49 0.08
CA GLU A 419 -21.54 11.19 -1.11
C GLU A 419 -21.08 10.49 -2.39
N LYS A 420 -21.69 10.87 -3.50
CA LYS A 420 -21.27 10.41 -4.83
C LYS A 420 -19.80 10.72 -5.07
N GLY A 421 -19.09 9.74 -5.65
CA GLY A 421 -17.70 10.00 -6.00
C GLY A 421 -16.95 8.76 -6.45
N PHE A 422 -15.66 8.97 -6.63
CA PHE A 422 -14.70 7.97 -7.07
C PHE A 422 -13.33 8.19 -6.42
N ILE A 423 -12.43 7.24 -6.59
CA ILE A 423 -11.05 7.34 -6.11
C ILE A 423 -10.16 7.74 -7.28
N CYS A 424 -9.27 8.72 -7.08
CA CYS A 424 -8.27 9.12 -8.05
C CYS A 424 -6.86 8.97 -7.47
N MET A 425 -6.07 8.11 -8.08
CA MET A 425 -4.66 7.91 -7.73
C MET A 425 -3.76 8.53 -8.78
N ILE A 426 -2.85 9.38 -8.34
CA ILE A 426 -1.74 9.89 -9.15
C ILE A 426 -0.43 9.25 -8.71
N THR A 427 0.42 8.83 -9.65
CA THR A 427 1.64 8.08 -9.32
C THR A 427 2.78 8.27 -10.32
N ASN A 428 3.97 7.87 -9.92
CA ASN A 428 5.15 7.76 -10.76
C ASN A 428 5.88 6.44 -10.50
N ASP A 429 5.59 5.41 -11.28
CA ASP A 429 6.12 4.06 -11.09
C ASP A 429 7.49 3.85 -11.76
N GLY A 430 8.02 4.84 -12.47
CA GLY A 430 9.30 4.77 -13.17
C GLY A 430 10.51 4.51 -12.26
N TRP A 431 10.37 4.76 -10.95
CA TRP A 431 11.43 4.49 -9.98
C TRP A 431 11.86 3.03 -9.95
N TRP A 432 11.00 2.09 -10.29
CA TRP A 432 11.28 0.66 -10.24
C TRP A 432 11.73 0.09 -11.58
N LYS A 433 11.81 0.90 -12.63
CA LYS A 433 12.14 0.45 -13.99
C LYS A 433 11.27 -0.75 -14.41
N ASN A 434 11.73 -1.56 -15.34
CA ASN A 434 11.00 -2.76 -15.78
C ASN A 434 11.23 -3.94 -14.81
N THR A 435 10.64 -3.88 -13.62
CA THR A 435 10.74 -4.90 -12.56
C THR A 435 9.34 -5.21 -12.02
N PRO A 436 9.13 -6.28 -11.25
CA PRO A 436 7.83 -6.58 -10.65
C PRO A 436 7.25 -5.47 -9.77
N GLY A 437 8.04 -4.51 -9.31
CA GLY A 437 7.61 -3.44 -8.39
C GLY A 437 6.41 -2.63 -8.91
N TYR A 438 6.41 -2.24 -10.19
CA TYR A 438 5.30 -1.50 -10.77
C TYR A 438 4.02 -2.34 -10.90
N GLN A 439 4.17 -3.65 -11.17
CA GLN A 439 3.04 -4.58 -11.25
C GLN A 439 2.40 -4.77 -9.87
N HIS A 440 3.21 -4.95 -8.83
CA HIS A 440 2.71 -5.02 -7.44
C HIS A 440 1.93 -3.77 -7.07
N HIS A 441 2.49 -2.60 -7.36
CA HIS A 441 1.85 -1.33 -7.07
C HIS A 441 0.55 -1.13 -7.86
N PHE A 442 0.53 -1.55 -9.11
CA PHE A 442 -0.69 -1.56 -9.92
C PHE A 442 -1.78 -2.44 -9.30
N ASN A 443 -1.41 -3.66 -8.86
CA ASN A 443 -2.35 -4.65 -8.34
C ASN A 443 -3.04 -4.23 -7.03
N PHE A 444 -2.51 -3.24 -6.30
CA PHE A 444 -3.22 -2.67 -5.15
C PHE A 444 -4.44 -1.83 -5.55
N SER A 445 -4.45 -1.23 -6.74
CA SER A 445 -5.57 -0.39 -7.20
C SER A 445 -6.89 -1.16 -7.32
N PRO A 446 -6.95 -2.38 -7.93
CA PRO A 446 -8.12 -3.25 -7.88
C PRO A 446 -8.61 -3.57 -6.46
N VAL A 447 -7.68 -3.82 -5.54
CA VAL A 447 -8.02 -4.10 -4.13
C VAL A 447 -8.68 -2.90 -3.47
N ARG A 448 -8.15 -1.69 -3.69
CA ARG A 448 -8.75 -0.44 -3.17
C ARG A 448 -10.15 -0.20 -3.73
N ALA A 449 -10.36 -0.50 -5.02
CA ALA A 449 -11.68 -0.40 -5.64
C ALA A 449 -12.70 -1.34 -4.97
N ILE A 450 -12.33 -2.60 -4.72
CA ILE A 450 -13.17 -3.60 -4.04
C ILE A 450 -13.47 -3.21 -2.59
N GLU A 451 -12.43 -2.86 -1.81
CA GLU A 451 -12.58 -2.48 -0.41
C GLU A 451 -13.53 -1.32 -0.20
N ASN A 452 -13.61 -0.41 -1.18
CA ASN A 452 -14.39 0.82 -1.09
C ASN A 452 -15.67 0.82 -1.93
N ARG A 453 -15.85 -0.14 -2.83
CA ARG A 453 -16.91 -0.16 -3.85
C ARG A 453 -17.00 1.18 -4.59
N ARG A 454 -15.84 1.66 -5.03
CA ARG A 454 -15.70 2.86 -5.85
C ARG A 454 -14.96 2.55 -7.13
N ASP A 455 -15.36 3.20 -8.21
CA ASP A 455 -14.56 3.24 -9.41
C ASP A 455 -13.24 3.97 -9.11
N PHE A 456 -12.16 3.48 -9.70
CA PHE A 456 -10.80 3.91 -9.41
C PHE A 456 -10.11 4.39 -10.69
N VAL A 457 -9.71 5.65 -10.69
CA VAL A 457 -8.90 6.27 -11.74
C VAL A 457 -7.44 6.24 -11.30
N ARG A 458 -6.59 5.58 -12.05
CA ARG A 458 -5.15 5.54 -11.82
C ARG A 458 -4.43 6.30 -12.93
N VAL A 459 -3.65 7.30 -12.58
CA VAL A 459 -2.87 8.09 -13.55
C VAL A 459 -1.40 8.03 -13.21
N ALA A 460 -0.61 7.46 -14.12
CA ALA A 460 0.83 7.29 -13.96
C ALA A 460 1.62 8.24 -14.86
N ASN A 461 2.79 8.64 -14.42
CA ASN A 461 3.77 9.32 -15.28
C ASN A 461 4.44 8.32 -16.23
N THR A 462 5.31 7.47 -15.70
CA THR A 462 5.77 6.20 -16.25
C THR A 462 5.08 5.11 -15.45
N GLY A 463 4.49 4.14 -16.07
CA GLY A 463 3.70 3.15 -15.33
C GLY A 463 2.53 2.67 -16.16
N ILE A 464 1.45 2.29 -15.52
CA ILE A 464 0.20 1.91 -16.14
C ILE A 464 -0.89 2.84 -15.60
N SER A 465 -1.45 3.66 -16.49
CA SER A 465 -2.68 4.39 -16.19
C SER A 465 -3.88 3.50 -16.48
N ALA A 466 -4.94 3.57 -15.67
CA ALA A 466 -6.07 2.67 -15.82
C ALA A 466 -7.38 3.24 -15.26
N LEU A 467 -8.48 2.74 -15.83
CA LEU A 467 -9.83 2.83 -15.29
C LEU A 467 -10.22 1.47 -14.72
N ILE A 468 -10.58 1.43 -13.45
CA ILE A 468 -10.89 0.20 -12.72
C ILE A 468 -12.28 0.37 -12.10
N ASN A 469 -13.17 -0.60 -12.32
CA ASN A 469 -14.52 -0.54 -11.78
C ASN A 469 -14.58 -0.97 -10.30
N ALA A 470 -15.71 -0.79 -9.66
CA ALA A 470 -15.92 -1.12 -8.24
C ALA A 470 -15.80 -2.61 -7.89
N LYS A 471 -15.76 -3.50 -8.90
CA LYS A 471 -15.46 -4.94 -8.74
C LYS A 471 -13.94 -5.23 -8.84
N GLY A 472 -13.12 -4.19 -8.99
CA GLY A 472 -11.68 -4.35 -9.18
C GLY A 472 -11.27 -4.86 -10.55
N MET A 473 -12.17 -4.77 -11.54
CA MET A 473 -11.84 -5.16 -12.91
C MET A 473 -11.27 -3.96 -13.67
N VAL A 474 -10.15 -4.18 -14.34
CA VAL A 474 -9.54 -3.19 -15.23
C VAL A 474 -10.40 -3.06 -16.47
N VAL A 475 -11.04 -1.90 -16.65
CA VAL A 475 -11.90 -1.61 -17.80
C VAL A 475 -11.08 -1.17 -19.01
N ALA A 476 -10.06 -0.34 -18.76
CA ALA A 476 -9.13 0.13 -19.78
C ALA A 476 -7.81 0.51 -19.12
N GLN A 477 -6.70 0.33 -19.82
CA GLN A 477 -5.38 0.69 -19.34
C GLN A 477 -4.42 1.07 -20.48
N THR A 478 -3.38 1.84 -20.14
CA THR A 478 -2.26 2.16 -21.03
C THR A 478 -1.19 1.07 -20.98
N PRO A 479 -0.31 0.99 -21.99
CA PRO A 479 0.93 0.20 -21.89
C PRO A 479 1.88 0.75 -20.82
N TRP A 480 2.76 -0.14 -20.34
CA TRP A 480 3.88 0.22 -19.45
C TRP A 480 4.96 0.99 -20.23
N TRP A 481 5.49 2.06 -19.61
CA TRP A 481 6.64 2.84 -20.10
C TRP A 481 6.45 3.44 -21.51
N GLU A 482 5.21 3.78 -21.87
CA GLU A 482 4.88 4.44 -23.12
C GLU A 482 4.16 5.77 -22.87
N LYS A 483 4.36 6.72 -23.76
CA LYS A 483 3.55 7.93 -23.81
C LYS A 483 2.18 7.57 -24.36
N ALA A 484 1.15 7.81 -23.57
CA ALA A 484 -0.19 7.38 -23.89
C ALA A 484 -1.27 8.31 -23.33
N THR A 485 -2.46 8.19 -23.90
CA THR A 485 -3.68 8.82 -23.40
C THR A 485 -4.77 7.76 -23.23
N LEU A 486 -5.69 7.99 -22.32
CA LEU A 486 -6.83 7.10 -22.10
C LEU A 486 -8.09 7.93 -21.90
N LYS A 487 -9.13 7.67 -22.70
CA LYS A 487 -10.49 8.21 -22.48
C LYS A 487 -11.42 7.08 -22.06
N GLY A 488 -12.37 7.39 -21.20
CA GLY A 488 -13.38 6.42 -20.80
C GLY A 488 -14.44 7.01 -19.91
N LYS A 489 -15.24 6.12 -19.33
CA LYS A 489 -16.31 6.47 -18.39
C LYS A 489 -16.05 5.78 -17.06
N ILE A 490 -16.37 6.46 -15.98
CA ILE A 490 -16.40 5.93 -14.62
C ILE A 490 -17.76 6.22 -13.99
N HIS A 491 -18.16 5.39 -13.03
CA HIS A 491 -19.40 5.58 -12.29
C HIS A 491 -19.17 6.39 -11.03
N LEU A 492 -20.06 7.31 -10.77
CA LEU A 492 -20.17 8.02 -9.49
C LEU A 492 -20.99 7.16 -8.53
N ARG A 493 -20.33 6.63 -7.49
CA ARG A 493 -20.95 5.73 -6.54
C ARG A 493 -21.11 6.38 -5.17
N THR A 494 -22.14 5.95 -4.45
CA THR A 494 -22.48 6.42 -3.11
C THR A 494 -22.27 5.33 -2.06
N GLY A 495 -22.38 5.69 -0.80
CA GLY A 495 -22.33 4.78 0.34
C GLY A 495 -20.91 4.39 0.73
N GLN A 496 -20.81 3.58 1.76
CA GLN A 496 -19.56 3.06 2.29
C GLN A 496 -19.70 1.56 2.56
N THR A 497 -18.68 0.79 2.22
CA THR A 497 -18.58 -0.63 2.57
C THR A 497 -18.46 -0.81 4.09
N PHE A 498 -18.62 -2.03 4.57
CA PHE A 498 -18.39 -2.34 5.98
C PHE A 498 -16.92 -2.03 6.36
N PHE A 499 -15.96 -2.40 5.50
CA PHE A 499 -14.56 -2.09 5.73
C PHE A 499 -14.29 -0.58 5.74
N ALA A 500 -14.86 0.20 4.84
CA ALA A 500 -14.69 1.65 4.83
C ALA A 500 -15.20 2.31 6.12
N ARG A 501 -16.30 1.81 6.69
CA ARG A 501 -16.87 2.30 7.96
C ARG A 501 -16.07 1.88 9.18
N GLN A 502 -15.66 0.61 9.23
CA GLN A 502 -15.02 0.02 10.41
C GLN A 502 -13.48 0.10 10.38
N GLY A 503 -12.88 0.36 9.20
CA GLY A 503 -11.43 0.30 9.01
C GLY A 503 -10.87 -1.09 9.29
N ASP A 504 -9.59 -1.19 9.63
CA ASP A 504 -8.91 -2.46 9.95
C ASP A 504 -9.29 -2.95 11.36
N TYR A 505 -10.55 -3.34 11.54
CA TYR A 505 -11.06 -3.84 12.83
C TYR A 505 -10.44 -5.19 13.21
N LEU A 506 -10.19 -6.07 12.22
CA LEU A 506 -9.52 -7.36 12.47
C LEU A 506 -8.09 -7.16 12.98
N GLY A 507 -7.36 -6.20 12.41
CA GLY A 507 -6.02 -5.85 12.86
C GLY A 507 -6.03 -5.26 14.28
N ARG A 508 -6.96 -4.35 14.58
CA ARG A 508 -7.11 -3.77 15.94
C ARG A 508 -7.42 -4.83 17.00
N ILE A 509 -8.39 -5.69 16.74
CA ILE A 509 -8.75 -6.79 17.65
C ILE A 509 -7.53 -7.72 17.85
N SER A 510 -6.86 -8.08 16.75
CA SER A 510 -5.69 -8.94 16.80
C SER A 510 -4.53 -8.31 17.57
N LEU A 511 -4.30 -7.01 17.44
CA LEU A 511 -3.27 -6.29 18.20
C LEU A 511 -3.55 -6.33 19.70
N VAL A 512 -4.79 -6.04 20.11
CA VAL A 512 -5.17 -6.04 21.53
C VAL A 512 -5.06 -7.44 22.14
N LEU A 513 -5.65 -8.43 21.48
CA LEU A 513 -5.64 -9.81 21.98
C LEU A 513 -4.25 -10.45 21.88
N GLY A 514 -3.50 -10.18 20.82
CA GLY A 514 -2.12 -10.63 20.64
C GLY A 514 -1.19 -10.02 21.70
N GLY A 515 -1.31 -8.73 21.96
CA GLY A 515 -0.60 -8.03 23.02
C GLY A 515 -0.90 -8.62 24.41
N PHE A 516 -2.19 -8.91 24.67
CA PHE A 516 -2.59 -9.59 25.91
C PHE A 516 -1.94 -10.98 26.06
N LEU A 517 -1.89 -11.78 25.00
CA LEU A 517 -1.21 -13.08 25.01
C LEU A 517 0.28 -12.95 25.32
N VAL A 518 0.96 -11.96 24.73
CA VAL A 518 2.38 -11.69 24.98
C VAL A 518 2.60 -11.33 26.45
N LEU A 519 1.78 -10.45 27.03
CA LEU A 519 1.85 -10.08 28.45
C LEU A 519 1.61 -11.28 29.36
N CYS A 520 0.57 -12.07 29.12
CA CYS A 520 0.31 -13.32 29.87
C CYS A 520 1.50 -14.29 29.82
N GLY A 521 2.11 -14.45 28.64
CA GLY A 521 3.32 -15.26 28.47
C GLY A 521 4.49 -14.73 29.31
N GLY A 522 4.71 -13.40 29.31
CA GLY A 522 5.72 -12.73 30.11
C GLY A 522 5.53 -12.96 31.61
N PHE A 523 4.32 -12.71 32.14
CA PHE A 523 3.99 -12.93 33.56
C PHE A 523 4.15 -14.39 33.99
N ARG A 524 3.72 -15.35 33.15
CA ARG A 524 3.88 -16.76 33.46
C ARG A 524 5.34 -17.20 33.51
N LYS A 525 6.20 -16.61 32.67
CA LYS A 525 7.63 -16.85 32.67
C LYS A 525 8.28 -16.28 33.95
N LEU A 526 7.92 -15.06 34.35
CA LEU A 526 8.44 -14.41 35.57
C LEU A 526 8.10 -15.19 36.85
N LYS A 527 6.86 -15.71 36.96
CA LYS A 527 6.45 -16.54 38.12
C LYS A 527 7.20 -17.89 38.22
N LYS A 528 7.86 -18.34 37.17
CA LYS A 528 8.66 -19.58 37.16
C LYS A 528 10.15 -19.35 37.41
N LEU A 529 10.59 -18.11 37.54
CA LEU A 529 11.94 -17.80 37.97
C LEU A 529 12.03 -18.08 39.51
N PRO A 530 13.00 -18.89 39.97
CA PRO A 530 13.20 -19.07 41.41
C PRO A 530 13.47 -17.72 42.04
N SER A 531 12.78 -17.42 43.14
CA SER A 531 13.12 -16.27 43.96
C SER A 531 14.59 -16.42 44.38
N LYS A 532 15.44 -15.54 43.88
CA LYS A 532 16.80 -15.42 44.42
C LYS A 532 16.64 -14.87 45.86
N HIS A 533 16.67 -15.76 46.85
CA HIS A 533 16.98 -15.44 48.23
C HIS A 533 18.47 -15.47 48.42
#